data_a384d4853b250f10667ffd5881fa07ed
#
_entry.id   a384d4853b250f10667ffd5881fa07ed
#
_cell.length_a   1.000
_cell.length_b   1.000
_cell.length_c   1.000
_cell.angle_alpha   90.00
_cell.angle_beta   90.00
_cell.angle_gamma   90.00
#
_symmetry.space_group_name_H-M   'P 1'
#
loop_
_entity.id
_entity.type
_entity.pdbx_description
1 polymer ?
#
loop_
_entity_poly.entity_id
_entity_poly.type
_entity_poly.pdbx_seq_one_letter_code
_entity_poly.pdbx_strand_id
1 'polypeptide(L)'
;VHVQLPRTTDQLTVLLCVSGEQPGFVLAYLNASQNCVHLLGVPAVLTVPFADEQAALAQCYAAAGPARCREALMQVLALPEDTRYLAFSSDVLERIASRYGPIRIGFSGALTEDELARYGRSRAVQGISAGDAHAFLCQLQADAVLSPQRTAAARAAAWDAFFRQNAELLPT
;
A
#
# COMPACT_ATOMS: atom_id res chain seq x y z
N VAL A 1 -3.28 -29.79 9.62
CA VAL A 1 -2.81 -28.74 8.72
C VAL A 1 -1.31 -28.63 8.92
N HIS A 2 -0.50 -29.07 7.95
CA HIS A 2 0.93 -28.86 7.99
C HIS A 2 1.20 -27.39 7.60
N VAL A 3 1.57 -26.58 8.57
CA VAL A 3 2.10 -25.24 8.30
C VAL A 3 3.58 -25.39 7.95
N GLN A 4 3.90 -25.14 6.69
CA GLN A 4 5.30 -25.12 6.25
C GLN A 4 5.88 -23.77 6.62
N LEU A 5 6.87 -23.75 7.50
CA LEU A 5 7.58 -22.52 7.86
C LEU A 5 8.36 -21.99 6.64
N PRO A 6 8.42 -20.66 6.41
CA PRO A 6 9.20 -20.06 5.34
C PRO A 6 10.68 -20.48 5.46
N ARG A 7 11.31 -20.74 4.32
CA ARG A 7 12.75 -21.00 4.28
C ARG A 7 13.50 -19.68 4.17
N THR A 8 14.74 -19.63 4.64
CA THR A 8 15.60 -18.45 4.56
C THR A 8 15.89 -17.99 3.13
N THR A 9 15.63 -18.83 2.14
CA THR A 9 15.76 -18.53 0.71
C THR A 9 14.45 -18.05 0.07
N ASP A 10 13.36 -18.05 0.83
CA ASP A 10 12.05 -17.72 0.28
C ASP A 10 11.97 -16.22 -0.05
N GLN A 11 11.50 -15.95 -1.23
CA GLN A 11 11.19 -14.61 -1.71
C GLN A 11 9.71 -14.58 -2.09
N LEU A 12 9.05 -13.48 -1.80
CA LEU A 12 7.64 -13.32 -2.09
C LEU A 12 7.34 -11.88 -2.53
N THR A 13 6.67 -11.74 -3.66
CA THR A 13 6.13 -10.45 -4.11
C THR A 13 4.63 -10.42 -3.90
N VAL A 14 4.13 -9.40 -3.23
CA VAL A 14 2.71 -9.23 -2.92
C VAL A 14 2.24 -7.85 -3.33
N LEU A 15 1.16 -7.79 -4.10
CA LEU A 15 0.43 -6.57 -4.37
C LEU A 15 -0.58 -6.34 -3.25
N LEU A 16 -0.40 -5.28 -2.48
CA LEU A 16 -1.34 -4.81 -1.47
C LEU A 16 -2.30 -3.83 -2.11
N CYS A 17 -3.59 -4.14 -2.08
CA CYS A 17 -4.64 -3.29 -2.61
C CYS A 17 -5.54 -2.82 -1.46
N VAL A 18 -5.80 -1.52 -1.36
CA VAL A 18 -6.82 -0.98 -0.47
C VAL A 18 -7.95 -0.44 -1.32
N SER A 19 -9.15 -1.03 -1.14
CA SER A 19 -10.34 -0.65 -1.90
C SER A 19 -10.94 0.68 -1.42
N GLY A 20 -11.63 1.37 -2.30
CA GLY A 20 -12.31 2.64 -2.06
C GLY A 20 -12.55 3.38 -3.37
N GLU A 21 -13.15 4.55 -3.31
CA GLU A 21 -13.31 5.43 -4.49
C GLU A 21 -11.96 5.79 -5.12
N GLN A 22 -10.93 5.86 -4.30
CA GLN A 22 -9.56 6.06 -4.72
C GLN A 22 -8.69 4.89 -4.20
N PRO A 23 -8.63 3.79 -4.93
CA PRO A 23 -7.89 2.62 -4.49
C PRO A 23 -6.39 2.92 -4.37
N GLY A 24 -5.76 2.31 -3.37
CA GLY A 24 -4.33 2.42 -3.13
C GLY A 24 -3.61 1.12 -3.44
N PHE A 25 -2.42 1.22 -4.03
CA PHE A 25 -1.63 0.06 -4.45
C PHE A 25 -0.20 0.18 -3.94
N VAL A 26 0.30 -0.90 -3.35
CA VAL A 26 1.69 -1.02 -2.90
C VAL A 26 2.21 -2.42 -3.24
N LEU A 27 3.35 -2.51 -3.88
CA LEU A 27 4.08 -3.76 -4.04
C LEU A 27 5.00 -3.97 -2.84
N ALA A 28 4.87 -5.10 -2.18
CA ALA A 28 5.74 -5.56 -1.12
C ALA A 28 6.62 -6.71 -1.65
N TYR A 29 7.91 -6.53 -1.61
CA TYR A 29 8.89 -7.57 -1.89
C TYR A 29 9.53 -8.03 -0.59
N LEU A 30 9.25 -9.26 -0.21
CA LEU A 30 9.79 -9.89 1.00
C LEU A 30 10.96 -10.78 0.62
N ASN A 31 12.07 -10.65 1.32
CA ASN A 31 13.26 -11.46 1.12
C ASN A 31 13.73 -12.02 2.46
N ALA A 32 13.42 -13.30 2.70
CA ALA A 32 13.74 -13.97 3.96
C ALA A 32 15.26 -14.12 4.16
N SER A 33 16.03 -14.30 3.08
CA SER A 33 17.50 -14.45 3.19
C SER A 33 18.19 -13.17 3.65
N GLN A 34 17.61 -12.01 3.32
CA GLN A 34 18.12 -10.68 3.71
C GLN A 34 17.37 -10.11 4.92
N ASN A 35 16.36 -10.82 5.41
CA ASN A 35 15.45 -10.35 6.47
C ASN A 35 14.95 -8.94 6.22
N CYS A 36 14.48 -8.67 5.00
CA CYS A 36 14.04 -7.34 4.60
C CYS A 36 12.72 -7.37 3.83
N VAL A 37 12.01 -6.26 3.90
CA VAL A 37 10.81 -5.96 3.10
C VAL A 37 11.06 -4.65 2.36
N HIS A 38 10.93 -4.68 1.04
CA HIS A 38 10.95 -3.48 0.21
C HIS A 38 9.53 -3.15 -0.22
N LEU A 39 9.13 -1.90 -0.07
CA LEU A 39 7.80 -1.42 -0.42
C LEU A 39 7.89 -0.38 -1.53
N LEU A 40 7.12 -0.60 -2.58
CA LEU A 40 7.00 0.30 -3.72
C LEU A 40 5.56 0.74 -3.89
N GLY A 41 5.30 2.04 -3.71
CA GLY A 41 4.00 2.62 -4.01
C GLY A 41 3.74 2.64 -5.52
N VAL A 42 2.59 2.14 -5.94
CA VAL A 42 2.18 2.12 -7.35
C VAL A 42 1.10 3.19 -7.57
N PRO A 43 1.31 4.18 -8.45
CA PRO A 43 0.29 5.19 -8.72
C PRO A 43 -0.98 4.58 -9.31
N ALA A 44 -2.13 4.97 -8.78
CA ALA A 44 -3.43 4.48 -9.24
C ALA A 44 -3.75 4.87 -10.69
N VAL A 45 -3.08 5.91 -11.20
CA VAL A 45 -3.16 6.38 -12.60
C VAL A 45 -2.17 5.67 -13.54
N LEU A 46 -1.35 4.74 -13.04
CA LEU A 46 -0.45 3.97 -13.89
C LEU A 46 -1.24 3.29 -14.99
N THR A 47 -0.82 3.50 -16.23
CA THR A 47 -1.45 2.89 -17.39
C THR A 47 -1.03 1.42 -17.50
N VAL A 48 -2.02 0.53 -17.58
CA VAL A 48 -1.84 -0.92 -17.65
C VAL A 48 -2.66 -1.52 -18.78
N PRO A 49 -2.28 -2.68 -19.33
CA PRO A 49 -3.08 -3.42 -20.29
C PRO A 49 -4.40 -3.88 -19.66
N PHE A 50 -5.51 -3.58 -20.32
CA PHE A 50 -6.85 -4.00 -19.87
C PHE A 50 -7.73 -4.35 -21.07
N ALA A 51 -8.11 -5.62 -21.20
CA ALA A 51 -8.73 -6.16 -22.41
C ALA A 51 -7.85 -5.88 -23.66
N ASP A 52 -8.41 -5.29 -24.71
CA ASP A 52 -7.69 -4.94 -25.93
C ASP A 52 -7.17 -3.49 -25.94
N GLU A 53 -7.29 -2.80 -24.80
CA GLU A 53 -6.95 -1.39 -24.66
C GLU A 53 -5.97 -1.18 -23.48
N GLN A 54 -5.80 0.07 -23.12
CA GLN A 54 -5.08 0.48 -21.91
C GLN A 54 -6.01 1.27 -21.00
N ALA A 55 -5.86 1.05 -19.71
CA ALA A 55 -6.63 1.76 -18.68
C ALA A 55 -5.73 2.16 -17.51
N ALA A 56 -6.19 3.12 -16.70
CA ALA A 56 -5.56 3.38 -15.43
C ALA A 56 -5.75 2.18 -14.47
N LEU A 57 -4.75 1.90 -13.64
CA LEU A 57 -4.79 0.79 -12.68
C LEU A 57 -6.04 0.85 -11.78
N ALA A 58 -6.46 2.06 -11.37
CA ALA A 58 -7.69 2.26 -10.61
C ALA A 58 -8.94 1.83 -11.38
N GLN A 59 -9.01 2.11 -12.68
CA GLN A 59 -10.12 1.69 -13.54
C GLN A 59 -10.12 0.17 -13.73
N CYS A 60 -8.94 -0.42 -13.94
CA CYS A 60 -8.77 -1.88 -13.98
C CYS A 60 -9.26 -2.53 -12.68
N TYR A 61 -8.92 -1.94 -11.52
CA TYR A 61 -9.37 -2.42 -10.21
C TYR A 61 -10.89 -2.35 -10.07
N ALA A 62 -11.49 -1.23 -10.42
CA ALA A 62 -12.95 -1.03 -10.34
C ALA A 62 -13.73 -1.99 -11.23
N ALA A 63 -13.20 -2.27 -12.43
CA ALA A 63 -13.87 -3.12 -13.41
C ALA A 63 -13.67 -4.63 -13.18
N ALA A 64 -12.50 -5.05 -12.71
CA ALA A 64 -12.11 -6.46 -12.68
C ALA A 64 -11.37 -6.91 -11.39
N GLY A 65 -11.21 -6.02 -10.42
CA GLY A 65 -10.68 -6.32 -9.09
C GLY A 65 -9.17 -6.55 -9.03
N PRO A 66 -8.66 -6.97 -7.83
CA PRO A 66 -7.23 -7.03 -7.54
C PRO A 66 -6.47 -8.10 -8.34
N ALA A 67 -7.11 -9.21 -8.66
CA ALA A 67 -6.48 -10.28 -9.45
C ALA A 67 -6.05 -9.77 -10.83
N ARG A 68 -6.92 -9.03 -11.50
CA ARG A 68 -6.63 -8.45 -12.82
C ARG A 68 -5.56 -7.36 -12.74
N CYS A 69 -5.58 -6.54 -11.68
CA CYS A 69 -4.52 -5.57 -11.44
C CYS A 69 -3.15 -6.23 -11.28
N ARG A 70 -3.07 -7.34 -10.54
CA ARG A 70 -1.85 -8.13 -10.41
C ARG A 70 -1.35 -8.60 -11.79
N GLU A 71 -2.21 -9.21 -12.60
CA GLU A 71 -1.85 -9.70 -13.94
C GLU A 71 -1.33 -8.57 -14.84
N ALA A 72 -2.01 -7.43 -14.84
CA ALA A 72 -1.61 -6.27 -15.61
C ALA A 72 -0.25 -5.70 -15.14
N LEU A 73 -0.03 -5.62 -13.83
CA LEU A 73 1.24 -5.16 -13.26
C LEU A 73 2.39 -6.14 -13.52
N MET A 74 2.13 -7.45 -13.51
CA MET A 74 3.13 -8.45 -13.87
C MET A 74 3.67 -8.22 -15.29
N GLN A 75 2.81 -7.83 -16.22
CA GLN A 75 3.23 -7.52 -17.61
C GLN A 75 4.02 -6.21 -17.71
N VAL A 76 3.55 -5.14 -17.02
CA VAL A 76 4.16 -3.80 -17.11
C VAL A 76 5.49 -3.71 -16.35
N LEU A 77 5.56 -4.34 -15.19
CA LEU A 77 6.72 -4.26 -14.29
C LEU A 77 7.60 -5.51 -14.30
N ALA A 78 7.32 -6.45 -15.19
CA ALA A 78 8.03 -7.74 -15.28
C ALA A 78 8.14 -8.44 -13.89
N LEU A 79 7.05 -8.48 -13.14
CA LEU A 79 7.02 -9.09 -11.82
C LEU A 79 7.09 -10.62 -11.93
N PRO A 80 7.56 -11.32 -10.87
CA PRO A 80 7.58 -12.79 -10.81
C PRO A 80 6.19 -13.40 -11.04
N GLU A 81 6.14 -14.57 -11.69
CA GLU A 81 4.88 -15.27 -11.97
C GLU A 81 4.10 -15.67 -10.71
N ASP A 82 4.81 -15.93 -9.61
CA ASP A 82 4.25 -16.29 -8.32
C ASP A 82 3.82 -15.08 -7.47
N THR A 83 3.86 -13.86 -8.04
CA THR A 83 3.36 -12.64 -7.38
C THR A 83 1.94 -12.88 -6.86
N ARG A 84 1.73 -12.58 -5.58
CA ARG A 84 0.43 -12.70 -4.90
C ARG A 84 -0.24 -11.35 -4.81
N TYR A 85 -1.49 -11.33 -4.33
CA TYR A 85 -2.17 -10.10 -3.94
C TYR A 85 -2.94 -10.26 -2.65
N LEU A 86 -3.08 -9.16 -1.91
CA LEU A 86 -3.97 -9.03 -0.76
C LEU A 86 -4.83 -7.79 -0.97
N ALA A 87 -6.13 -7.93 -0.81
CA ALA A 87 -7.07 -6.83 -0.92
C ALA A 87 -7.72 -6.56 0.44
N PHE A 88 -7.71 -5.29 0.82
CA PHE A 88 -8.25 -4.80 2.08
C PHE A 88 -9.40 -3.83 1.80
N SER A 89 -10.49 -3.95 2.54
CA SER A 89 -11.51 -2.91 2.64
C SER A 89 -11.21 -1.99 3.83
N SER A 90 -11.91 -0.86 3.93
CA SER A 90 -11.84 0.03 5.10
C SER A 90 -12.13 -0.72 6.40
N ASP A 91 -13.12 -1.62 6.41
CA ASP A 91 -13.48 -2.41 7.59
C ASP A 91 -12.34 -3.34 8.06
N VAL A 92 -11.57 -3.87 7.12
CA VAL A 92 -10.39 -4.69 7.45
C VAL A 92 -9.30 -3.82 8.06
N LEU A 93 -9.06 -2.62 7.53
CA LEU A 93 -8.09 -1.68 8.08
C LEU A 93 -8.48 -1.23 9.50
N GLU A 94 -9.77 -1.00 9.76
CA GLU A 94 -10.29 -0.70 11.11
C GLU A 94 -10.06 -1.86 12.09
N ARG A 95 -10.29 -3.10 11.65
CA ARG A 95 -10.00 -4.29 12.48
C ARG A 95 -8.50 -4.45 12.75
N ILE A 96 -7.66 -4.16 11.78
CA ILE A 96 -6.20 -4.13 11.95
C ILE A 96 -5.83 -3.09 13.01
N ALA A 97 -6.37 -1.88 12.90
CA ALA A 97 -6.13 -0.81 13.86
C ALA A 97 -6.58 -1.18 15.28
N SER A 98 -7.75 -1.81 15.42
CA SER A 98 -8.27 -2.27 16.71
C SER A 98 -7.38 -3.34 17.36
N ARG A 99 -6.70 -4.16 16.55
CA ARG A 99 -5.86 -5.25 17.04
C ARG A 99 -4.43 -4.81 17.35
N TYR A 100 -3.83 -4.00 16.49
CA TYR A 100 -2.40 -3.66 16.53
C TYR A 100 -2.15 -2.23 17.01
N GLY A 101 -3.20 -1.42 17.16
CA GLY A 101 -3.12 -0.03 17.56
C GLY A 101 -2.73 0.92 16.41
N PRO A 102 -2.56 2.21 16.74
CA PRO A 102 -2.22 3.22 15.76
C PRO A 102 -0.79 3.08 15.27
N ILE A 103 -0.57 3.41 14.02
CA ILE A 103 0.78 3.52 13.43
C ILE A 103 1.33 4.92 13.65
N ARG A 104 2.64 5.02 13.83
CA ARG A 104 3.36 6.29 13.94
C ARG A 104 4.01 6.59 12.60
N ILE A 105 3.37 7.45 11.82
CA ILE A 105 3.85 7.85 10.51
C ILE A 105 4.22 9.33 10.50
N GLY A 106 5.37 9.65 9.91
CA GLY A 106 5.78 11.01 9.61
C GLY A 106 5.50 11.34 8.16
N PHE A 107 4.76 12.43 7.90
CA PHE A 107 4.45 12.89 6.55
C PHE A 107 5.48 13.89 5.99
N SER A 108 6.51 14.23 6.76
CA SER A 108 7.49 15.28 6.43
C SER A 108 8.25 15.07 5.11
N GLY A 109 8.36 13.84 4.63
CA GLY A 109 8.95 13.53 3.32
C GLY A 109 8.00 13.74 2.14
N ALA A 110 6.68 13.82 2.40
CA ALA A 110 5.65 13.91 1.37
C ALA A 110 4.92 15.26 1.36
N LEU A 111 4.84 15.94 2.51
CA LEU A 111 4.08 17.17 2.74
C LEU A 111 4.93 18.22 3.45
N THR A 112 4.69 19.48 3.11
CA THR A 112 5.22 20.63 3.85
C THR A 112 4.43 20.87 5.14
N GLU A 113 4.97 21.71 6.04
CA GLU A 113 4.26 22.11 7.27
C GLU A 113 2.94 22.80 6.98
N ASP A 114 2.94 23.71 6.01
CA ASP A 114 1.74 24.46 5.62
C ASP A 114 0.67 23.54 5.02
N GLU A 115 1.08 22.57 4.20
CA GLU A 115 0.17 21.57 3.65
C GLU A 115 -0.44 20.71 4.77
N LEU A 116 0.36 20.26 5.74
CA LEU A 116 -0.13 19.51 6.88
C LEU A 116 -1.08 20.31 7.77
N ALA A 117 -0.72 21.58 8.05
CA ALA A 117 -1.52 22.46 8.91
C ALA A 117 -2.94 22.70 8.36
N ARG A 118 -3.12 22.76 7.04
CA ARG A 118 -4.44 22.88 6.39
C ARG A 118 -5.39 21.74 6.75
N TYR A 119 -4.85 20.58 7.10
CA TYR A 119 -5.62 19.39 7.50
C TYR A 119 -5.58 19.11 9.00
N GLY A 120 -5.17 20.09 9.80
CA GLY A 120 -5.04 19.94 11.25
C GLY A 120 -3.96 18.92 11.66
N ARG A 121 -2.98 18.68 10.80
CA ARG A 121 -1.86 17.76 11.02
C ARG A 121 -0.58 18.56 11.31
N SER A 122 0.42 17.88 11.88
CA SER A 122 1.73 18.47 12.15
C SER A 122 2.84 17.59 11.53
N ARG A 123 4.06 18.13 11.47
CA ARG A 123 5.25 17.38 11.07
C ARG A 123 5.62 16.25 12.05
N ALA A 124 5.18 16.38 13.29
CA ALA A 124 5.41 15.35 14.28
C ALA A 124 4.81 14.02 13.81
N VAL A 125 5.42 12.93 14.26
CA VAL A 125 4.90 11.59 14.00
C VAL A 125 3.45 11.49 14.51
N GLN A 126 2.54 11.14 13.64
CA GLN A 126 1.12 10.99 13.94
C GLN A 126 0.86 9.56 14.40
N GLY A 127 0.16 9.39 15.51
CA GLY A 127 -0.43 8.11 15.89
C GLY A 127 -1.82 7.99 15.29
N ILE A 128 -1.94 7.41 14.11
CA ILE A 128 -3.21 7.24 13.38
C ILE A 128 -3.43 5.77 13.00
N SER A 129 -4.67 5.39 12.82
CA SER A 129 -4.96 4.04 12.31
C SER A 129 -4.49 3.87 10.86
N ALA A 130 -4.33 2.62 10.42
CA ALA A 130 -4.02 2.34 9.01
C ALA A 130 -5.15 2.83 8.08
N GLY A 131 -6.41 2.74 8.56
CA GLY A 131 -7.58 3.27 7.85
C GLY A 131 -7.56 4.79 7.74
N ASP A 132 -7.28 5.50 8.83
CA ASP A 132 -7.17 6.97 8.82
C ASP A 132 -6.03 7.47 7.94
N ALA A 133 -4.89 6.74 7.94
CA ALA A 133 -3.78 7.08 7.04
C ALA A 133 -4.20 6.93 5.56
N HIS A 134 -4.91 5.85 5.24
CA HIS A 134 -5.44 5.64 3.88
C HIS A 134 -6.45 6.73 3.49
N ALA A 135 -7.42 7.03 4.34
CA ALA A 135 -8.45 8.04 4.10
C ALA A 135 -7.81 9.43 3.90
N PHE A 136 -6.84 9.80 4.74
CA PHE A 136 -6.12 11.05 4.62
C PHE A 136 -5.37 11.18 3.28
N LEU A 137 -4.69 10.12 2.84
CA LEU A 137 -4.01 10.11 1.54
C LEU A 137 -4.98 10.17 0.36
N CYS A 138 -6.17 9.57 0.47
CA CYS A 138 -7.23 9.70 -0.51
C CYS A 138 -7.74 11.15 -0.60
N GLN A 139 -7.93 11.83 0.54
CA GLN A 139 -8.31 13.24 0.57
C GLN A 139 -7.27 14.14 -0.09
N LEU A 140 -5.98 13.98 0.26
CA LEU A 140 -4.89 14.74 -0.35
C LEU A 140 -4.80 14.56 -1.87
N GLN A 141 -5.11 13.37 -2.35
CA GLN A 141 -5.15 13.07 -3.78
C GLN A 141 -6.37 13.73 -4.44
N ALA A 142 -7.54 13.66 -3.81
CA ALA A 142 -8.77 14.29 -4.31
C ALA A 142 -8.63 15.82 -4.40
N ASP A 143 -8.00 16.43 -3.39
CA ASP A 143 -7.74 17.87 -3.32
C ASP A 143 -6.55 18.31 -4.20
N ALA A 144 -5.97 17.38 -4.96
CA ALA A 144 -4.79 17.62 -5.82
C ALA A 144 -3.57 18.23 -5.10
N VAL A 145 -3.45 18.02 -3.79
CA VAL A 145 -2.31 18.49 -2.98
C VAL A 145 -1.05 17.68 -3.27
N LEU A 146 -1.22 16.37 -3.49
CA LEU A 146 -0.14 15.48 -3.85
C LEU A 146 -0.27 14.99 -5.30
N SER A 147 0.86 14.93 -6.00
CA SER A 147 0.91 14.19 -7.28
C SER A 147 0.63 12.69 -7.06
N PRO A 148 0.18 11.97 -8.08
CA PRO A 148 -0.04 10.53 -7.97
C PRO A 148 1.18 9.75 -7.48
N GLN A 149 2.39 10.16 -7.87
CA GLN A 149 3.65 9.54 -7.45
C GLN A 149 3.94 9.81 -5.97
N ARG A 150 3.75 11.06 -5.50
CA ARG A 150 3.92 11.42 -4.07
C ARG A 150 2.91 10.68 -3.20
N THR A 151 1.66 10.56 -3.66
CA THR A 151 0.62 9.80 -2.95
C THR A 151 0.99 8.32 -2.85
N ALA A 152 1.46 7.72 -3.94
CA ALA A 152 1.91 6.32 -3.95
C ALA A 152 3.10 6.10 -2.99
N ALA A 153 4.09 7.00 -3.00
CA ALA A 153 5.23 6.94 -2.06
C ALA A 153 4.78 7.07 -0.60
N ALA A 154 3.84 7.96 -0.30
CA ALA A 154 3.28 8.13 1.04
C ALA A 154 2.49 6.89 1.50
N ARG A 155 1.79 6.19 0.60
CA ARG A 155 1.15 4.91 0.89
C ARG A 155 2.16 3.83 1.24
N ALA A 156 3.26 3.72 0.48
CA ALA A 156 4.34 2.78 0.78
C ALA A 156 4.96 3.08 2.16
N ALA A 157 5.19 4.36 2.49
CA ALA A 157 5.70 4.77 3.79
C ALA A 157 4.74 4.43 4.95
N ALA A 158 3.43 4.52 4.74
CA ALA A 158 2.43 4.10 5.73
C ALA A 158 2.50 2.58 6.00
N TRP A 159 2.63 1.77 4.96
CA TRP A 159 2.80 0.32 5.10
C TRP A 159 4.15 -0.04 5.74
N ASP A 160 5.23 0.66 5.39
CA ASP A 160 6.53 0.47 6.04
C ASP A 160 6.45 0.75 7.55
N ALA A 161 5.81 1.86 7.93
CA ALA A 161 5.57 2.18 9.33
C ALA A 161 4.75 1.10 10.06
N PHE A 162 3.71 0.58 9.41
CA PHE A 162 2.91 -0.51 9.96
C PHE A 162 3.75 -1.78 10.18
N PHE A 163 4.48 -2.23 9.18
CA PHE A 163 5.30 -3.45 9.28
C PHE A 163 6.40 -3.31 10.32
N ARG A 164 7.13 -2.20 10.35
CA ARG A 164 8.21 -1.97 11.31
C ARG A 164 7.71 -1.96 12.76
N GLN A 165 6.57 -1.30 13.01
CA GLN A 165 6.03 -1.19 14.36
C GLN A 165 5.39 -2.47 14.86
N ASN A 166 4.98 -3.36 13.96
CA ASN A 166 4.29 -4.60 14.30
C ASN A 166 5.11 -5.85 13.95
N ALA A 167 6.38 -5.70 13.59
CA ALA A 167 7.25 -6.81 13.18
C ALA A 167 7.32 -7.93 14.24
N GLU A 168 7.35 -7.56 15.52
CA GLU A 168 7.39 -8.52 16.62
C GLU A 168 6.04 -9.22 16.88
N LEU A 169 4.94 -8.65 16.38
CA LEU A 169 3.58 -9.17 16.56
C LEU A 169 3.13 -10.06 15.38
N LEU A 170 3.87 -10.02 14.29
CA LEU A 170 3.62 -10.88 13.14
C LEU A 170 4.15 -12.28 13.46
N PRO A 171 3.38 -13.34 13.22
CA PRO A 171 3.85 -14.69 13.45
C PRO A 171 5.08 -14.98 12.61
N THR A 172 6.16 -15.40 13.27
CA THR A 172 7.40 -15.90 12.64
C THR A 172 7.19 -17.27 12.05
#